data_ae50c5902b6d779c2c9e1892c3dbf939
#
_entry.id   ae50c5902b6d779c2c9e1892c3dbf939
#
_cell.length_a   1.000
_cell.length_b   1.000
_cell.length_c   1.000
_cell.angle_alpha   90.00
_cell.angle_beta   90.00
_cell.angle_gamma   90.00
#
_symmetry.space_group_name_H-M   'P 1'
#
loop_
_entity.id
_entity.type
_entity.pdbx_description
1 polymer ?
#
loop_
_entity_poly.entity_id
_entity_poly.type
_entity_poly.pdbx_seq_one_letter_code
_entity_poly.pdbx_strand_id
1 'polypeptide(L)'
;TAGVAADLNKTDWSNFQLSKTSAKAKAIVHIINSTVGHRCQDQLMDGQMETYVKEAASLGVTAMDAKMMCANFRHQGGLSAVKRILAKTTKPYTLDHLYTACQTDTGNQVGAYKSRQKMVYNALKTYITNYKVTASDAIQAAINIAKAEIGYREKASNANLDSKTANAGTANYTKYWRDVAPEYQGQAWCACFISWVFMKAFNKSKASELLKHWPYISVPNISTKFTNYSTPKAGDIVMYHNGSVFNHTGLVIAVSGNSYTTIEGNTNDGSGVVAEGIGVYQRNRTLSASSGTRFARPDYSIINSINNSGETTTPSTWTTKSTGVCTGDGVYVRQTPGGAIMGTVSKGTSLELDGTNSGVWVHVKVSGIGIGYMHQDYVGK
;
A
#
# COMPACT_ATOMS: atom_id res chain seq x y z
N THR A 1 16.95 -25.91 -26.71
CA THR A 1 16.64 -25.13 -25.48
C THR A 1 17.11 -25.82 -24.20
N ALA A 2 16.83 -27.12 -24.00
CA ALA A 2 17.30 -27.85 -22.79
C ALA A 2 18.84 -27.97 -22.74
N GLY A 3 19.53 -28.17 -23.86
CA GLY A 3 20.99 -28.21 -23.92
C GLY A 3 21.64 -26.86 -23.58
N VAL A 4 21.03 -25.74 -23.99
CA VAL A 4 21.52 -24.40 -23.63
C VAL A 4 21.37 -24.14 -22.15
N ALA A 5 20.27 -24.53 -21.51
CA ALA A 5 20.09 -24.39 -20.07
C ALA A 5 21.10 -25.21 -19.27
N ALA A 6 21.39 -26.45 -19.70
CA ALA A 6 22.40 -27.32 -19.07
C ALA A 6 23.81 -26.72 -19.21
N ASP A 7 24.12 -26.12 -20.35
CA ASP A 7 25.38 -25.41 -20.60
C ASP A 7 25.54 -24.14 -19.76
N LEU A 8 24.47 -23.38 -19.60
CA LEU A 8 24.46 -22.18 -18.79
C LEU A 8 24.68 -22.49 -17.31
N ASN A 9 24.07 -23.57 -16.80
CA ASN A 9 24.25 -24.02 -15.42
C ASN A 9 25.67 -24.52 -15.09
N LYS A 10 26.42 -24.95 -16.11
CA LYS A 10 27.84 -25.38 -15.96
C LYS A 10 28.84 -24.27 -16.21
N THR A 11 28.39 -23.07 -16.59
CA THR A 11 29.28 -21.96 -16.95
C THR A 11 29.77 -21.26 -15.69
N ASP A 12 31.10 -21.12 -15.56
CA ASP A 12 31.70 -20.22 -14.59
C ASP A 12 31.47 -18.76 -15.02
N TRP A 13 30.50 -18.10 -14.38
CA TRP A 13 30.14 -16.73 -14.68
C TRP A 13 31.12 -15.68 -14.14
N SER A 14 32.02 -16.04 -13.22
CA SER A 14 32.97 -15.13 -12.60
C SER A 14 34.05 -14.64 -13.58
N ASN A 15 34.42 -15.50 -14.56
CA ASN A 15 35.42 -15.21 -15.59
C ASN A 15 34.86 -15.28 -17.02
N PHE A 16 33.55 -15.19 -17.17
CA PHE A 16 32.89 -15.45 -18.44
C PHE A 16 33.01 -14.27 -19.40
N GLN A 17 33.76 -14.49 -20.48
CA GLN A 17 33.87 -13.56 -21.61
C GLN A 17 33.20 -14.18 -22.85
N LEU A 18 32.12 -13.58 -23.32
CA LEU A 18 31.36 -14.07 -24.45
C LEU A 18 31.47 -13.11 -25.65
N SER A 19 31.94 -13.63 -26.79
CA SER A 19 31.86 -12.87 -28.04
C SER A 19 30.38 -12.62 -28.38
N LYS A 20 30.04 -11.36 -28.65
CA LYS A 20 28.64 -10.92 -28.98
C LYS A 20 28.08 -11.66 -30.20
N THR A 21 28.93 -12.18 -31.08
CA THR A 21 28.55 -12.87 -32.31
C THR A 21 28.42 -14.39 -32.15
N SER A 22 28.85 -14.93 -31.00
CA SER A 22 28.78 -16.38 -30.73
C SER A 22 27.36 -16.91 -30.71
N ALA A 23 27.18 -18.18 -31.06
CA ALA A 23 25.87 -18.85 -30.97
C ALA A 23 25.32 -18.85 -29.54
N LYS A 24 26.20 -18.99 -28.54
CA LYS A 24 25.83 -18.94 -27.10
C LYS A 24 25.34 -17.53 -26.71
N ALA A 25 25.97 -16.46 -27.18
CA ALA A 25 25.51 -15.09 -26.92
C ALA A 25 24.13 -14.86 -27.51
N LYS A 26 23.92 -15.27 -28.76
CA LYS A 26 22.60 -15.15 -29.44
C LYS A 26 21.51 -15.95 -28.70
N ALA A 27 21.82 -17.15 -28.22
CA ALA A 27 20.89 -17.97 -27.46
C ALA A 27 20.52 -17.32 -26.11
N ILE A 28 21.50 -16.75 -25.40
CA ILE A 28 21.27 -16.00 -24.14
C ILE A 28 20.36 -14.80 -24.41
N VAL A 29 20.65 -13.98 -25.40
CA VAL A 29 19.82 -12.83 -25.79
C VAL A 29 18.40 -13.27 -26.14
N HIS A 30 18.23 -14.38 -26.86
CA HIS A 30 16.92 -14.93 -27.20
C HIS A 30 16.15 -15.36 -25.91
N ILE A 31 16.80 -16.03 -24.96
CA ILE A 31 16.20 -16.44 -23.71
C ILE A 31 15.81 -15.21 -22.87
N ILE A 32 16.69 -14.25 -22.72
CA ILE A 32 16.45 -13.01 -21.96
C ILE A 32 15.28 -12.22 -22.57
N ASN A 33 15.19 -12.14 -23.89
CA ASN A 33 14.12 -11.44 -24.61
C ASN A 33 12.84 -12.27 -24.80
N SER A 34 12.81 -13.52 -24.33
CA SER A 34 11.57 -14.30 -24.33
C SER A 34 10.62 -13.83 -23.20
N THR A 35 9.34 -14.16 -23.34
CA THR A 35 8.32 -13.89 -22.30
C THR A 35 8.74 -14.44 -20.92
N VAL A 36 9.32 -15.65 -20.91
CA VAL A 36 9.84 -16.25 -19.66
C VAL A 36 11.04 -15.48 -19.12
N GLY A 37 11.95 -15.07 -20.01
CA GLY A 37 13.12 -14.30 -19.64
C GLY A 37 12.73 -12.93 -19.06
N HIS A 38 11.80 -12.21 -19.66
CA HIS A 38 11.29 -10.95 -19.12
C HIS A 38 10.68 -11.16 -17.74
N ARG A 39 9.84 -12.18 -17.57
CA ARG A 39 9.25 -12.49 -16.26
C ARG A 39 10.30 -12.75 -15.17
N CYS A 40 11.34 -13.53 -15.49
CA CYS A 40 12.42 -13.80 -14.54
C CYS A 40 13.20 -12.51 -14.17
N GLN A 41 13.41 -11.63 -15.15
CA GLN A 41 14.05 -10.33 -14.92
C GLN A 41 13.16 -9.44 -14.03
N ASP A 42 11.86 -9.38 -14.29
CA ASP A 42 10.92 -8.60 -13.49
C ASP A 42 10.87 -9.10 -12.04
N GLN A 43 10.80 -10.43 -11.83
CA GLN A 43 10.83 -11.02 -10.49
C GLN A 43 12.10 -10.70 -9.72
N LEU A 44 13.26 -10.83 -10.37
CA LEU A 44 14.54 -10.49 -9.77
C LEU A 44 14.60 -9.00 -9.45
N MET A 45 14.14 -8.16 -10.36
CA MET A 45 14.16 -6.71 -10.21
C MET A 45 13.25 -6.25 -9.06
N ASP A 46 12.03 -6.81 -8.92
CA ASP A 46 11.12 -6.47 -7.83
C ASP A 46 11.78 -6.69 -6.46
N GLY A 47 12.42 -7.85 -6.24
CA GLY A 47 13.11 -8.15 -4.98
C GLY A 47 14.33 -7.24 -4.74
N GLN A 48 15.08 -6.93 -5.79
CA GLN A 48 16.21 -6.02 -5.69
C GLN A 48 15.77 -4.58 -5.41
N MET A 49 14.73 -4.11 -6.08
CA MET A 49 14.19 -2.75 -5.90
C MET A 49 13.71 -2.50 -4.48
N GLU A 50 13.04 -3.48 -3.87
CA GLU A 50 12.65 -3.40 -2.46
C GLU A 50 13.85 -3.20 -1.53
N THR A 51 14.91 -3.97 -1.76
CA THR A 51 16.18 -3.84 -1.00
C THR A 51 16.80 -2.46 -1.21
N TYR A 52 16.88 -2.00 -2.45
CA TYR A 52 17.51 -0.71 -2.77
C TYR A 52 16.75 0.49 -2.21
N VAL A 53 15.42 0.40 -2.18
CA VAL A 53 14.56 1.42 -1.55
C VAL A 53 14.79 1.47 -0.02
N LYS A 54 14.94 0.31 0.63
CA LYS A 54 15.29 0.24 2.07
C LYS A 54 16.69 0.80 2.35
N GLU A 55 17.69 0.48 1.50
CA GLU A 55 19.02 1.06 1.59
C GLU A 55 18.99 2.60 1.45
N ALA A 56 18.26 3.14 0.48
CA ALA A 56 18.10 4.58 0.31
C ALA A 56 17.44 5.24 1.54
N ALA A 57 16.44 4.59 2.11
CA ALA A 57 15.78 5.07 3.34
C ALA A 57 16.77 5.14 4.52
N SER A 58 17.63 4.14 4.69
CA SER A 58 18.66 4.12 5.74
C SER A 58 19.70 5.25 5.60
N LEU A 59 19.87 5.78 4.39
CA LEU A 59 20.73 6.93 4.09
C LEU A 59 20.03 8.29 4.27
N GLY A 60 18.78 8.27 4.77
CA GLY A 60 18.00 9.48 5.06
C GLY A 60 17.19 10.02 3.87
N VAL A 61 17.02 9.24 2.81
CA VAL A 61 16.10 9.58 1.70
C VAL A 61 14.67 9.21 2.13
N THR A 62 13.79 10.19 2.22
CA THR A 62 12.43 9.99 2.74
C THR A 62 11.37 9.83 1.65
N ALA A 63 11.41 10.67 0.61
CA ALA A 63 10.44 10.65 -0.48
C ALA A 63 10.60 9.40 -1.37
N MET A 64 9.49 8.78 -1.80
CA MET A 64 9.50 7.52 -2.54
C MET A 64 10.15 7.67 -3.92
N ASP A 65 9.87 8.75 -4.63
CA ASP A 65 10.47 9.08 -5.91
C ASP A 65 11.99 9.22 -5.83
N ALA A 66 12.47 9.90 -4.79
CA ALA A 66 13.90 10.02 -4.51
C ALA A 66 14.53 8.65 -4.17
N LYS A 67 13.83 7.80 -3.40
CA LYS A 67 14.26 6.42 -3.13
C LYS A 67 14.35 5.59 -4.42
N MET A 68 13.36 5.71 -5.31
CA MET A 68 13.37 5.03 -6.60
C MET A 68 14.52 5.52 -7.50
N MET A 69 14.82 6.81 -7.48
CA MET A 69 16.00 7.35 -8.19
C MET A 69 17.32 6.81 -7.60
N CYS A 70 17.42 6.72 -6.28
CA CYS A 70 18.54 6.06 -5.60
C CYS A 70 18.64 4.57 -5.95
N ALA A 71 17.52 3.86 -6.05
CA ALA A 71 17.50 2.47 -6.46
C ALA A 71 18.02 2.28 -7.90
N ASN A 72 17.69 3.20 -8.82
CA ASN A 72 18.30 3.21 -10.16
C ASN A 72 19.84 3.41 -10.09
N PHE A 73 20.34 4.33 -9.27
CA PHE A 73 21.79 4.51 -9.07
C PHE A 73 22.42 3.26 -8.46
N ARG A 74 21.75 2.64 -7.49
CA ARG A 74 22.18 1.42 -6.81
C ARG A 74 22.30 0.24 -7.76
N HIS A 75 21.29 0.05 -8.60
CA HIS A 75 21.29 -0.99 -9.62
C HIS A 75 22.43 -0.82 -10.62
N GLN A 76 22.73 0.41 -11.01
CA GLN A 76 23.71 0.71 -12.04
C GLN A 76 25.16 0.77 -11.54
N GLY A 77 25.38 1.33 -10.36
CA GLY A 77 26.73 1.65 -9.86
C GLY A 77 27.02 1.22 -8.42
N GLY A 78 26.14 0.39 -7.83
CA GLY A 78 26.31 -0.09 -6.45
C GLY A 78 26.02 0.98 -5.40
N LEU A 79 26.11 0.59 -4.13
CA LEU A 79 25.83 1.48 -2.99
C LEU A 79 26.80 2.68 -2.91
N SER A 80 28.03 2.50 -3.38
CA SER A 80 29.03 3.57 -3.45
C SER A 80 28.60 4.70 -4.40
N ALA A 81 27.93 4.38 -5.52
CA ALA A 81 27.37 5.38 -6.42
C ALA A 81 26.25 6.18 -5.75
N VAL A 82 25.34 5.52 -5.01
CA VAL A 82 24.30 6.21 -4.25
C VAL A 82 24.92 7.19 -3.26
N LYS A 83 25.85 6.73 -2.42
CA LYS A 83 26.52 7.58 -1.43
C LYS A 83 27.24 8.76 -2.07
N ARG A 84 27.92 8.55 -3.19
CA ARG A 84 28.62 9.60 -3.95
C ARG A 84 27.66 10.66 -4.50
N ILE A 85 26.49 10.25 -5.01
CA ILE A 85 25.48 11.21 -5.50
C ILE A 85 24.86 11.98 -4.33
N LEU A 86 24.52 11.29 -3.23
CA LEU A 86 23.97 11.96 -2.02
C LEU A 86 24.95 12.99 -1.44
N ALA A 87 26.25 12.73 -1.49
CA ALA A 87 27.29 13.66 -1.04
C ALA A 87 27.39 14.93 -1.90
N LYS A 88 26.84 14.93 -3.11
CA LYS A 88 26.83 16.09 -4.04
C LYS A 88 25.59 16.97 -3.89
N THR A 89 24.68 16.67 -2.96
CA THR A 89 23.45 17.43 -2.73
C THR A 89 23.16 17.57 -1.25
N THR A 90 22.19 18.41 -0.91
CA THR A 90 21.78 18.70 0.46
C THR A 90 20.41 18.10 0.76
N LYS A 91 20.13 17.86 2.04
CA LYS A 91 18.80 17.48 2.51
C LYS A 91 17.82 18.66 2.40
N PRO A 92 16.52 18.42 2.17
CA PRO A 92 15.91 17.11 1.92
C PRO A 92 16.32 16.57 0.54
N TYR A 93 16.58 15.26 0.45
CA TYR A 93 16.90 14.58 -0.80
C TYR A 93 15.64 14.42 -1.67
N THR A 94 15.39 15.40 -2.54
CA THR A 94 14.30 15.35 -3.51
C THR A 94 14.72 14.67 -4.82
N LEU A 95 13.75 14.25 -5.63
CA LEU A 95 14.02 13.73 -6.97
C LEU A 95 14.82 14.74 -7.82
N ASP A 96 14.48 16.03 -7.75
CA ASP A 96 15.16 17.09 -8.50
C ASP A 96 16.60 17.30 -8.03
N HIS A 97 16.83 17.29 -6.71
CA HIS A 97 18.17 17.38 -6.14
C HIS A 97 19.06 16.21 -6.59
N LEU A 98 18.52 14.98 -6.56
CA LEU A 98 19.25 13.80 -6.98
C LEU A 98 19.54 13.79 -8.48
N TYR A 99 18.58 14.23 -9.29
CA TYR A 99 18.79 14.36 -10.73
C TYR A 99 19.88 15.39 -11.06
N THR A 100 19.85 16.57 -10.44
CA THR A 100 20.89 17.59 -10.59
C THR A 100 22.25 17.07 -10.17
N ALA A 101 22.34 16.42 -9.01
CA ALA A 101 23.60 15.85 -8.51
C ALA A 101 24.16 14.79 -9.43
N CYS A 102 23.33 13.91 -10.00
CA CYS A 102 23.81 12.88 -10.92
C CYS A 102 24.29 13.43 -12.26
N GLN A 103 23.84 14.62 -12.70
CA GLN A 103 24.34 15.26 -13.93
C GLN A 103 25.80 15.73 -13.77
N THR A 104 26.22 16.05 -12.55
CA THR A 104 27.60 16.45 -12.24
C THR A 104 28.51 15.28 -11.87
N ASP A 105 27.94 14.06 -11.79
CA ASP A 105 28.73 12.87 -11.45
C ASP A 105 29.65 12.48 -12.61
N THR A 106 30.91 12.23 -12.27
CA THR A 106 31.96 11.77 -13.21
C THR A 106 32.23 10.28 -13.05
N GLY A 107 31.54 9.60 -12.14
CA GLY A 107 31.69 8.16 -11.93
C GLY A 107 31.23 7.36 -13.15
N ASN A 108 32.00 6.34 -13.46
CA ASN A 108 31.91 5.57 -14.70
C ASN A 108 30.52 4.94 -14.98
N GLN A 109 29.78 4.55 -13.94
CA GLN A 109 28.53 3.82 -14.14
C GLN A 109 27.31 4.76 -14.19
N VAL A 110 27.20 5.71 -13.28
CA VAL A 110 26.04 6.62 -13.21
C VAL A 110 26.28 7.87 -14.07
N GLY A 111 27.43 8.53 -13.90
CA GLY A 111 27.75 9.75 -14.60
C GLY A 111 27.96 9.60 -16.11
N ALA A 112 28.40 8.42 -16.57
CA ALA A 112 28.58 8.14 -17.99
C ALA A 112 27.23 7.93 -18.74
N TYR A 113 26.14 7.60 -18.04
CA TYR A 113 24.86 7.26 -18.66
C TYR A 113 23.77 8.31 -18.38
N LYS A 114 24.05 9.57 -18.66
CA LYS A 114 23.17 10.72 -18.38
C LYS A 114 21.81 10.60 -19.06
N SER A 115 21.75 10.05 -20.27
CA SER A 115 20.47 9.79 -20.97
C SER A 115 19.56 8.83 -20.21
N ARG A 116 20.12 7.76 -19.63
CA ARG A 116 19.38 6.83 -18.75
C ARG A 116 18.86 7.56 -17.51
N GLN A 117 19.70 8.37 -16.86
CA GLN A 117 19.28 9.14 -15.69
C GLN A 117 18.13 10.10 -16.00
N LYS A 118 18.19 10.77 -17.16
CA LYS A 118 17.13 11.64 -17.66
C LYS A 118 15.83 10.86 -17.92
N MET A 119 15.93 9.69 -18.54
CA MET A 119 14.79 8.83 -18.81
C MET A 119 14.09 8.40 -17.52
N VAL A 120 14.84 7.90 -16.52
CA VAL A 120 14.31 7.51 -15.22
C VAL A 120 13.72 8.69 -14.47
N TYR A 121 14.39 9.82 -14.44
CA TYR A 121 13.88 11.06 -13.84
C TYR A 121 12.53 11.47 -14.46
N ASN A 122 12.43 11.51 -15.79
CA ASN A 122 11.21 11.87 -16.49
C ASN A 122 10.08 10.85 -16.21
N ALA A 123 10.39 9.56 -16.19
CA ALA A 123 9.43 8.50 -15.85
C ALA A 123 8.91 8.68 -14.42
N LEU A 124 9.77 8.96 -13.46
CA LEU A 124 9.37 9.22 -12.07
C LEU A 124 8.54 10.51 -11.94
N LYS A 125 8.90 11.58 -12.64
CA LYS A 125 8.10 12.82 -12.69
C LYS A 125 6.70 12.56 -13.26
N THR A 126 6.61 11.83 -14.36
CA THR A 126 5.34 11.45 -14.98
C THR A 126 4.51 10.58 -14.04
N TYR A 127 5.16 9.60 -13.40
CA TYR A 127 4.50 8.75 -12.42
C TYR A 127 3.92 9.56 -11.25
N ILE A 128 4.70 10.46 -10.65
CA ILE A 128 4.24 11.32 -9.54
C ILE A 128 3.05 12.19 -9.98
N THR A 129 3.12 12.76 -11.19
CA THR A 129 2.06 13.61 -11.71
C THR A 129 0.77 12.82 -11.94
N ASN A 130 0.89 11.61 -12.50
CA ASN A 130 -0.27 10.78 -12.88
C ASN A 130 -0.81 9.92 -11.74
N TYR A 131 0.02 9.62 -10.73
CA TYR A 131 -0.33 8.72 -9.61
C TYR A 131 -0.18 9.41 -8.25
N LYS A 132 -0.28 10.74 -8.22
CA LYS A 132 -0.29 11.48 -6.95
C LYS A 132 -1.46 11.00 -6.11
N VAL A 133 -1.17 10.50 -4.92
CA VAL A 133 -2.20 10.17 -3.94
C VAL A 133 -3.00 11.42 -3.64
N THR A 134 -4.31 11.36 -3.86
CA THR A 134 -5.23 12.43 -3.49
C THR A 134 -5.73 12.22 -2.06
N ALA A 135 -6.31 13.26 -1.46
CA ALA A 135 -6.99 13.13 -0.18
C ALA A 135 -8.12 12.08 -0.25
N SER A 136 -8.80 11.96 -1.41
CA SER A 136 -9.83 10.94 -1.64
C SER A 136 -9.26 9.52 -1.61
N ASP A 137 -8.11 9.29 -2.25
CA ASP A 137 -7.44 7.98 -2.23
C ASP A 137 -6.98 7.61 -0.81
N ALA A 138 -6.48 8.58 -0.05
CA ALA A 138 -6.08 8.37 1.33
C ALA A 138 -7.28 8.04 2.23
N ILE A 139 -8.40 8.76 2.08
CA ILE A 139 -9.66 8.44 2.77
C ILE A 139 -10.10 7.02 2.44
N GLN A 140 -10.09 6.64 1.16
CA GLN A 140 -10.50 5.31 0.72
C GLN A 140 -9.56 4.22 1.26
N ALA A 141 -8.25 4.48 1.35
CA ALA A 141 -7.29 3.56 1.94
C ALA A 141 -7.61 3.26 3.42
N ALA A 142 -7.88 4.29 4.23
CA ALA A 142 -8.29 4.10 5.63
C ALA A 142 -9.61 3.33 5.74
N ILE A 143 -10.59 3.66 4.89
CA ILE A 143 -11.89 2.97 4.83
C ILE A 143 -11.70 1.49 4.47
N ASN A 144 -10.85 1.16 3.52
CA ASN A 144 -10.59 -0.22 3.10
C ASN A 144 -9.95 -1.04 4.23
N ILE A 145 -8.96 -0.48 4.93
CA ILE A 145 -8.38 -1.14 6.11
C ILE A 145 -9.46 -1.41 7.17
N ALA A 146 -10.31 -0.43 7.48
CA ALA A 146 -11.38 -0.63 8.46
C ALA A 146 -12.39 -1.68 8.00
N LYS A 147 -12.79 -1.67 6.72
CA LYS A 147 -13.71 -2.67 6.13
C LYS A 147 -13.17 -4.08 6.19
N ALA A 148 -11.86 -4.26 5.96
CA ALA A 148 -11.22 -5.56 6.04
C ALA A 148 -11.29 -6.17 7.45
N GLU A 149 -11.51 -5.36 8.49
CA GLU A 149 -11.61 -5.83 9.87
C GLU A 149 -13.04 -6.23 10.30
N ILE A 150 -14.06 -5.94 9.51
CA ILE A 150 -15.44 -6.30 9.84
C ILE A 150 -15.54 -7.82 10.15
N GLY A 151 -16.20 -8.13 11.26
CA GLY A 151 -16.33 -9.49 11.79
C GLY A 151 -15.18 -9.94 12.69
N TYR A 152 -14.17 -9.08 12.93
CA TYR A 152 -13.19 -9.38 13.97
C TYR A 152 -13.85 -9.35 15.35
N ARG A 153 -13.56 -10.38 16.15
CA ARG A 153 -14.00 -10.53 17.54
C ARG A 153 -12.79 -10.42 18.47
N GLU A 154 -12.93 -9.64 19.55
CA GLU A 154 -11.93 -9.64 20.61
C GLU A 154 -11.75 -11.02 21.21
N LYS A 155 -10.64 -11.21 21.92
CA LYS A 155 -10.21 -12.52 22.40
C LYS A 155 -10.39 -12.66 23.92
N ALA A 156 -10.60 -13.90 24.33
CA ALA A 156 -10.60 -14.26 25.76
C ALA A 156 -9.21 -14.19 26.40
N SER A 157 -8.14 -14.17 25.60
CA SER A 157 -6.76 -14.10 26.05
C SER A 157 -5.84 -13.60 24.91
N ASN A 158 -4.56 -13.48 25.21
CA ASN A 158 -3.53 -13.02 24.25
C ASN A 158 -3.19 -14.08 23.15
N ALA A 159 -4.05 -15.07 22.94
CA ALA A 159 -3.89 -16.10 21.92
C ALA A 159 -4.75 -15.83 20.68
N ASN A 160 -4.25 -16.24 19.50
CA ASN A 160 -4.96 -16.18 18.21
C ASN A 160 -5.42 -14.75 17.81
N LEU A 161 -4.66 -13.72 18.18
CA LEU A 161 -5.02 -12.32 17.96
C LEU A 161 -5.24 -11.97 16.49
N ASP A 162 -4.59 -12.64 15.55
CA ASP A 162 -4.72 -12.39 14.11
C ASP A 162 -5.95 -13.05 13.48
N SER A 163 -6.50 -14.08 14.10
CA SER A 163 -7.73 -14.71 13.63
C SER A 163 -8.94 -13.82 13.89
N LYS A 164 -9.87 -13.72 12.95
CA LYS A 164 -11.09 -12.95 13.19
C LYS A 164 -11.97 -13.54 14.28
N THR A 165 -12.06 -14.87 14.40
CA THR A 165 -13.05 -15.55 15.23
C THR A 165 -12.47 -16.54 16.24
N ALA A 166 -11.29 -17.11 16.00
CA ALA A 166 -10.68 -18.04 16.96
C ALA A 166 -10.41 -17.35 18.29
N ASN A 167 -10.60 -18.08 19.40
CA ASN A 167 -10.45 -17.57 20.76
C ASN A 167 -11.31 -16.33 21.06
N ALA A 168 -12.48 -16.19 20.40
CA ALA A 168 -13.38 -15.07 20.67
C ALA A 168 -13.85 -15.08 22.13
N GLY A 169 -13.93 -13.88 22.73
CA GLY A 169 -14.30 -13.70 24.12
C GLY A 169 -14.77 -12.27 24.39
N THR A 170 -14.68 -11.87 25.65
CA THR A 170 -15.11 -10.55 26.15
C THR A 170 -14.04 -9.91 27.06
N ALA A 171 -12.77 -10.24 26.80
CA ALA A 171 -11.67 -9.80 27.68
C ALA A 171 -10.78 -8.72 27.05
N ASN A 172 -11.25 -8.08 25.98
CA ASN A 172 -10.60 -6.95 25.30
C ASN A 172 -9.17 -7.24 24.78
N TYR A 173 -8.78 -8.51 24.62
CA TYR A 173 -7.51 -8.83 23.97
C TYR A 173 -7.66 -8.71 22.46
N THR A 174 -6.81 -7.87 21.84
CA THR A 174 -6.90 -7.60 20.41
C THR A 174 -5.53 -7.49 19.75
N LYS A 175 -5.47 -7.78 18.45
CA LYS A 175 -4.28 -7.45 17.64
C LYS A 175 -4.05 -5.92 17.56
N TYR A 176 -5.10 -5.12 17.72
CA TYR A 176 -5.00 -3.66 17.68
C TYR A 176 -4.16 -3.14 18.83
N TRP A 177 -4.42 -3.56 20.07
CA TRP A 177 -3.57 -3.24 21.21
C TRP A 177 -2.16 -3.81 21.05
N ARG A 178 -2.02 -5.09 20.64
CA ARG A 178 -0.71 -5.71 20.42
C ARG A 178 0.18 -4.86 19.50
N ASP A 179 -0.39 -4.37 18.39
CA ASP A 179 0.35 -3.66 17.35
C ASP A 179 0.60 -2.19 17.67
N VAL A 180 -0.23 -1.57 18.50
CA VAL A 180 -0.24 -0.12 18.75
C VAL A 180 0.32 0.22 20.13
N ALA A 181 -0.16 -0.43 21.19
CA ALA A 181 0.21 -0.17 22.59
C ALA A 181 -0.12 -1.42 23.43
N PRO A 182 0.75 -2.46 23.41
CA PRO A 182 0.49 -3.76 24.03
C PRO A 182 0.30 -3.72 25.55
N GLU A 183 0.75 -2.68 26.20
CA GLU A 183 0.55 -2.43 27.64
C GLU A 183 -0.91 -2.17 28.03
N TYR A 184 -1.78 -1.86 27.05
CA TYR A 184 -3.21 -1.64 27.26
C TYR A 184 -4.09 -2.87 26.87
N GLN A 185 -3.50 -4.05 26.64
CA GLN A 185 -4.29 -5.26 26.42
C GLN A 185 -5.29 -5.48 27.57
N GLY A 186 -6.51 -5.85 27.21
CA GLY A 186 -7.58 -6.00 28.18
C GLY A 186 -8.39 -4.72 28.48
N GLN A 187 -8.06 -3.60 27.84
CA GLN A 187 -8.80 -2.34 27.96
C GLN A 187 -9.70 -2.11 26.75
N ALA A 188 -10.72 -1.25 26.91
CA ALA A 188 -11.59 -0.83 25.80
C ALA A 188 -10.77 -0.29 24.63
N TRP A 189 -11.06 -0.74 23.40
CA TRP A 189 -10.16 -0.59 22.26
C TRP A 189 -10.72 0.19 21.06
N CYS A 190 -11.86 0.90 21.19
CA CYS A 190 -12.44 1.66 20.10
C CYS A 190 -11.48 2.77 19.57
N ALA A 191 -10.84 3.52 20.46
CA ALA A 191 -9.88 4.56 20.07
C ALA A 191 -8.57 3.97 19.53
N CYS A 192 -8.12 2.85 20.10
CA CYS A 192 -6.97 2.10 19.58
C CYS A 192 -7.22 1.57 18.16
N PHE A 193 -8.41 1.09 17.86
CA PHE A 193 -8.80 0.64 16.52
C PHE A 193 -8.61 1.75 15.48
N ILE A 194 -9.00 2.98 15.79
CA ILE A 194 -8.76 4.14 14.90
C ILE A 194 -7.25 4.32 14.66
N SER A 195 -6.45 4.33 15.72
CA SER A 195 -4.98 4.45 15.57
C SER A 195 -4.39 3.33 14.72
N TRP A 196 -4.84 2.10 14.94
CA TRP A 196 -4.40 0.94 14.16
C TRP A 196 -4.78 1.04 12.67
N VAL A 197 -6.02 1.44 12.35
CA VAL A 197 -6.48 1.63 10.97
C VAL A 197 -5.59 2.64 10.24
N PHE A 198 -5.31 3.79 10.85
CA PHE A 198 -4.46 4.80 10.25
C PHE A 198 -3.00 4.35 10.11
N MET A 199 -2.49 3.62 11.10
CA MET A 199 -1.15 3.03 11.02
C MET A 199 -1.02 2.03 9.87
N LYS A 200 -2.02 1.17 9.67
CA LYS A 200 -2.02 0.21 8.57
C LYS A 200 -2.16 0.90 7.21
N ALA A 201 -2.98 1.93 7.12
CA ALA A 201 -3.17 2.68 5.87
C ALA A 201 -1.93 3.53 5.48
N PHE A 202 -1.21 4.14 6.44
CA PHE A 202 -0.26 5.21 6.16
C PHE A 202 1.13 5.06 6.82
N ASN A 203 1.37 4.04 7.60
CA ASN A 203 2.45 3.84 8.58
C ASN A 203 2.30 4.71 9.86
N LYS A 204 3.08 4.36 10.89
CA LYS A 204 3.00 5.00 12.21
C LYS A 204 3.30 6.51 12.17
N SER A 205 4.30 6.93 11.39
CA SER A 205 4.70 8.34 11.32
C SER A 205 3.57 9.21 10.74
N LYS A 206 3.00 8.79 9.61
CA LYS A 206 1.88 9.52 8.96
C LYS A 206 0.58 9.40 9.75
N ALA A 207 0.32 8.27 10.38
CA ALA A 207 -0.82 8.12 11.29
C ALA A 207 -0.74 9.12 12.46
N SER A 208 0.44 9.26 13.09
CA SER A 208 0.66 10.23 14.17
C SER A 208 0.44 11.68 13.71
N GLU A 209 0.88 12.02 12.50
CA GLU A 209 0.69 13.35 11.91
C GLU A 209 -0.80 13.64 11.63
N LEU A 210 -1.50 12.69 10.97
CA LEU A 210 -2.94 12.79 10.68
C LEU A 210 -3.80 12.90 11.93
N LEU A 211 -3.49 12.06 12.92
CA LEU A 211 -4.23 11.98 14.18
C LEU A 211 -3.83 13.07 15.17
N LYS A 212 -2.76 13.85 14.89
CA LYS A 212 -2.20 14.89 15.78
C LYS A 212 -1.85 14.38 17.18
N HIS A 213 -1.77 13.07 17.32
CA HIS A 213 -1.46 12.35 18.56
C HIS A 213 -1.17 10.88 18.27
N TRP A 214 -0.41 10.21 19.14
CA TRP A 214 -0.14 8.78 18.99
C TRP A 214 0.17 8.10 20.32
N PRO A 215 -0.44 6.95 20.57
CA PRO A 215 -1.70 6.47 19.98
C PRO A 215 -2.91 7.06 20.71
N TYR A 216 -4.11 6.92 20.19
CA TYR A 216 -5.30 7.16 20.96
C TYR A 216 -5.62 5.94 21.83
N ILE A 217 -5.66 6.16 23.14
CA ILE A 217 -6.07 5.17 24.15
C ILE A 217 -7.44 5.52 24.75
N SER A 218 -7.94 6.73 24.50
CA SER A 218 -9.26 7.17 24.96
C SER A 218 -9.89 8.14 23.97
N VAL A 219 -11.22 8.15 23.90
CA VAL A 219 -11.98 8.97 22.97
C VAL A 219 -11.94 10.46 23.31
N PRO A 220 -11.98 10.90 24.59
CA PRO A 220 -11.86 12.32 24.94
C PRO A 220 -10.61 12.98 24.34
N ASN A 221 -9.51 12.27 24.26
CA ASN A 221 -8.26 12.80 23.69
C ASN A 221 -8.41 13.16 22.20
N ILE A 222 -9.27 12.49 21.43
CA ILE A 222 -9.53 12.84 20.03
C ILE A 222 -10.16 14.23 19.96
N SER A 223 -11.18 14.51 20.80
CA SER A 223 -11.91 15.77 20.77
C SER A 223 -11.04 16.99 21.09
N THR A 224 -9.96 16.80 21.86
CA THR A 224 -9.04 17.87 22.22
C THR A 224 -8.02 18.22 21.13
N LYS A 225 -7.85 17.34 20.12
CA LYS A 225 -6.84 17.51 19.06
C LYS A 225 -7.41 18.08 17.78
N PHE A 226 -8.73 18.04 17.60
CA PHE A 226 -9.41 18.46 16.38
C PHE A 226 -10.48 19.53 16.61
N THR A 227 -10.80 20.25 15.55
CA THR A 227 -12.07 20.98 15.49
C THR A 227 -13.21 19.97 15.47
N ASN A 228 -14.19 20.15 16.35
CA ASN A 228 -15.32 19.25 16.54
C ASN A 228 -16.49 19.69 15.63
N TYR A 229 -16.61 19.07 14.45
CA TYR A 229 -17.69 19.35 13.50
C TYR A 229 -19.01 18.71 13.94
N SER A 230 -20.12 19.34 13.61
CA SER A 230 -21.48 18.78 13.85
C SER A 230 -22.00 17.96 12.66
N THR A 231 -21.36 18.04 11.49
CA THR A 231 -21.74 17.33 10.27
C THR A 231 -20.65 16.38 9.82
N PRO A 232 -21.01 15.11 9.47
CA PRO A 232 -20.04 14.11 9.03
C PRO A 232 -19.56 14.33 7.61
N LYS A 233 -18.35 13.85 7.33
CA LYS A 233 -17.84 13.53 6.00
C LYS A 233 -17.20 12.16 6.01
N ALA A 234 -17.13 11.48 4.85
CA ALA A 234 -16.36 10.25 4.73
C ALA A 234 -14.89 10.52 5.12
N GLY A 235 -14.30 9.63 5.89
CA GLY A 235 -12.96 9.80 6.47
C GLY A 235 -12.92 10.50 7.82
N ASP A 236 -14.02 11.10 8.30
CA ASP A 236 -14.05 11.68 9.64
C ASP A 236 -14.03 10.58 10.71
N ILE A 237 -13.46 10.93 11.86
CA ILE A 237 -13.54 10.13 13.08
C ILE A 237 -14.74 10.61 13.87
N VAL A 238 -15.77 9.77 14.00
CA VAL A 238 -16.94 10.11 14.81
C VAL A 238 -16.64 9.90 16.29
N MET A 239 -17.14 10.80 17.12
CA MET A 239 -17.07 10.72 18.59
C MET A 239 -18.48 10.81 19.13
N TYR A 240 -18.91 9.76 19.82
CA TYR A 240 -20.23 9.66 20.44
C TYR A 240 -20.17 10.11 21.88
N HIS A 241 -21.14 10.95 22.28
CA HIS A 241 -21.23 11.55 23.61
C HIS A 241 -22.37 10.88 24.41
N ASN A 242 -22.08 10.48 25.64
CA ASN A 242 -23.05 9.79 26.50
C ASN A 242 -23.80 10.72 27.46
N GLY A 243 -23.71 12.03 27.23
CA GLY A 243 -24.24 13.05 28.14
C GLY A 243 -23.18 13.68 29.05
N SER A 244 -22.09 12.99 29.33
CA SER A 244 -21.00 13.48 30.20
C SER A 244 -19.68 13.61 29.47
N VAL A 245 -19.29 12.58 28.68
CA VAL A 245 -18.02 12.53 27.95
C VAL A 245 -18.20 11.86 26.60
N PHE A 246 -17.22 12.06 25.71
CA PHE A 246 -17.09 11.21 24.52
C PHE A 246 -16.55 9.85 24.95
N ASN A 247 -17.34 8.79 24.74
CA ASN A 247 -17.06 7.46 25.26
C ASN A 247 -16.95 6.35 24.18
N HIS A 248 -17.27 6.65 22.92
CA HIS A 248 -17.13 5.72 21.81
C HIS A 248 -16.75 6.43 20.52
N THR A 249 -16.13 5.71 19.58
CA THR A 249 -15.62 6.27 18.32
C THR A 249 -15.64 5.24 17.18
N GLY A 250 -15.60 5.75 15.96
CA GLY A 250 -15.50 4.96 14.73
C GLY A 250 -15.04 5.79 13.54
N LEU A 251 -14.83 5.16 12.41
CA LEU A 251 -14.50 5.80 11.15
C LEU A 251 -15.75 5.96 10.30
N VAL A 252 -16.07 7.18 9.86
CA VAL A 252 -17.17 7.45 8.91
C VAL A 252 -16.75 6.99 7.52
N ILE A 253 -17.56 6.11 6.91
CA ILE A 253 -17.24 5.54 5.59
C ILE A 253 -18.16 6.05 4.47
N ALA A 254 -19.34 6.54 4.81
CA ALA A 254 -20.30 7.10 3.87
C ALA A 254 -21.23 8.08 4.57
N VAL A 255 -21.79 9.04 3.82
CA VAL A 255 -22.78 10.00 4.29
C VAL A 255 -23.87 10.16 3.22
N SER A 256 -25.13 10.15 3.65
CA SER A 256 -26.29 10.35 2.78
C SER A 256 -27.38 11.14 3.54
N GLY A 257 -27.52 12.44 3.24
CA GLY A 257 -28.42 13.33 3.97
C GLY A 257 -28.10 13.34 5.47
N ASN A 258 -29.09 13.03 6.31
CA ASN A 258 -28.93 12.93 7.75
C ASN A 258 -28.41 11.56 8.23
N SER A 259 -28.16 10.61 7.32
CA SER A 259 -27.64 9.29 7.67
C SER A 259 -26.15 9.21 7.34
N TYR A 260 -25.42 8.47 8.15
CA TYR A 260 -24.03 8.16 7.91
C TYR A 260 -23.71 6.73 8.33
N THR A 261 -22.76 6.14 7.67
CA THR A 261 -22.30 4.78 7.93
C THR A 261 -20.91 4.82 8.52
N THR A 262 -20.66 4.04 9.56
CA THR A 262 -19.37 3.94 10.23
C THR A 262 -18.85 2.50 10.25
N ILE A 263 -17.54 2.35 10.49
CA ILE A 263 -16.96 1.11 10.99
C ILE A 263 -16.40 1.41 12.37
N GLU A 264 -16.83 0.62 13.33
CA GLU A 264 -16.54 0.83 14.75
C GLU A 264 -15.88 -0.43 15.32
N GLY A 265 -14.77 -0.25 16.03
CA GLY A 265 -14.16 -1.29 16.87
C GLY A 265 -14.73 -1.21 18.29
N ASN A 266 -14.64 -2.31 19.03
CA ASN A 266 -15.19 -2.40 20.40
C ASN A 266 -16.70 -2.09 20.44
N THR A 267 -17.42 -2.59 19.47
CA THR A 267 -18.88 -2.42 19.35
C THR A 267 -19.56 -3.77 19.13
N ASN A 268 -20.87 -3.77 18.94
CA ASN A 268 -21.66 -4.96 18.59
C ASN A 268 -22.62 -4.66 17.44
N ASP A 269 -23.43 -5.62 17.02
CA ASP A 269 -24.36 -5.50 15.91
C ASP A 269 -25.73 -4.87 16.26
N GLY A 270 -25.99 -4.56 17.53
CA GLY A 270 -27.21 -3.90 17.99
C GLY A 270 -27.35 -2.45 17.45
N SER A 271 -28.52 -1.83 17.55
CA SER A 271 -28.82 -0.50 16.98
C SER A 271 -28.18 0.67 17.73
N GLY A 272 -27.91 0.52 19.03
CA GLY A 272 -27.39 1.59 19.89
C GLY A 272 -25.89 1.86 19.73
N VAL A 273 -25.43 2.95 20.33
CA VAL A 273 -24.02 3.19 20.60
C VAL A 273 -23.66 2.51 21.93
N VAL A 274 -22.65 1.68 21.95
CA VAL A 274 -22.16 1.03 23.16
C VAL A 274 -20.76 1.53 23.46
N ALA A 275 -20.46 1.73 24.73
CA ALA A 275 -19.12 2.12 25.16
C ALA A 275 -18.12 0.96 25.03
N GLU A 276 -18.62 -0.26 25.15
CA GLU A 276 -17.84 -1.48 25.15
C GLU A 276 -18.65 -2.60 24.47
N GLY A 277 -18.08 -3.20 23.46
CA GLY A 277 -18.67 -4.29 22.67
C GLY A 277 -17.58 -5.28 22.29
N ILE A 278 -17.94 -6.26 21.50
CA ILE A 278 -17.15 -7.49 21.32
C ILE A 278 -16.44 -7.60 19.97
N GLY A 279 -16.53 -6.60 19.11
CA GLY A 279 -15.98 -6.77 17.77
C GLY A 279 -15.94 -5.51 16.91
N VAL A 280 -15.62 -5.73 15.63
CA VAL A 280 -15.64 -4.70 14.59
C VAL A 280 -16.89 -4.88 13.72
N TYR A 281 -17.70 -3.84 13.63
CA TYR A 281 -18.94 -3.87 12.87
C TYR A 281 -19.15 -2.60 12.04
N GLN A 282 -19.84 -2.76 10.92
CA GLN A 282 -20.40 -1.63 10.18
C GLN A 282 -21.71 -1.21 10.84
N ARG A 283 -21.87 0.10 11.04
CA ARG A 283 -23.03 0.68 11.72
C ARG A 283 -23.68 1.75 10.83
N ASN A 284 -24.99 1.71 10.74
CA ASN A 284 -25.77 2.80 10.14
C ASN A 284 -26.30 3.71 11.26
N ARG A 285 -26.06 4.99 11.13
CA ARG A 285 -26.35 6.00 12.13
C ARG A 285 -27.18 7.14 11.52
N THR A 286 -27.99 7.77 12.33
CA THR A 286 -28.73 8.99 11.96
C THR A 286 -28.19 10.16 12.78
N LEU A 287 -27.92 11.28 12.12
CA LEU A 287 -27.47 12.50 12.77
C LEU A 287 -28.62 13.07 13.59
N SER A 288 -28.36 13.36 14.86
CA SER A 288 -29.27 14.05 15.75
C SER A 288 -28.55 15.21 16.44
N ALA A 289 -29.11 16.39 16.35
CA ALA A 289 -28.52 17.58 16.98
C ALA A 289 -28.41 17.43 18.52
N SER A 290 -29.33 16.70 19.13
CA SER A 290 -29.37 16.47 20.59
C SER A 290 -28.40 15.37 21.07
N SER A 291 -27.83 14.57 20.17
CA SER A 291 -26.96 13.44 20.55
C SER A 291 -25.61 13.82 21.12
N GLY A 292 -25.19 15.09 20.97
CA GLY A 292 -23.84 15.52 21.33
C GLY A 292 -22.73 14.93 20.45
N THR A 293 -23.07 14.13 19.43
CA THR A 293 -22.10 13.53 18.49
C THR A 293 -21.30 14.60 17.76
N ARG A 294 -20.00 14.38 17.62
CA ARG A 294 -19.07 15.26 16.90
C ARG A 294 -18.15 14.46 15.99
N PHE A 295 -17.55 15.17 15.03
CA PHE A 295 -16.71 14.58 14.01
C PHE A 295 -15.35 15.29 14.01
N ALA A 296 -14.28 14.56 14.18
CA ALA A 296 -12.91 15.02 13.99
C ALA A 296 -12.50 14.74 12.55
N ARG A 297 -11.87 15.73 11.89
CA ARG A 297 -11.52 15.64 10.46
C ARG A 297 -10.03 15.66 10.27
N PRO A 298 -9.38 14.51 10.00
CA PRO A 298 -7.97 14.47 9.64
C PRO A 298 -7.71 15.15 8.30
N ASP A 299 -6.56 15.82 8.17
CA ASP A 299 -6.14 16.42 6.91
C ASP A 299 -5.45 15.40 6.01
N TYR A 300 -6.22 14.66 5.24
CA TYR A 300 -5.70 13.64 4.34
C TYR A 300 -4.85 14.19 3.18
N SER A 301 -4.82 15.51 2.97
CA SER A 301 -4.00 16.13 1.91
C SER A 301 -2.49 16.00 2.16
N ILE A 302 -2.09 15.71 3.40
CA ILE A 302 -0.67 15.46 3.77
C ILE A 302 -0.17 14.09 3.34
N ILE A 303 -1.06 13.20 2.87
CA ILE A 303 -0.70 11.84 2.47
C ILE A 303 -0.21 11.86 1.02
N ASN A 304 1.04 11.48 0.85
CA ASN A 304 1.69 11.33 -0.45
C ASN A 304 2.03 9.87 -0.80
N SER A 305 1.78 8.95 0.13
CA SER A 305 1.96 7.51 -0.07
C SER A 305 0.99 6.73 0.81
N ILE A 306 0.45 5.65 0.30
CA ILE A 306 -0.46 4.75 0.98
C ILE A 306 0.26 3.42 1.22
N ASN A 307 0.14 2.86 2.43
CA ASN A 307 0.60 1.50 2.69
C ASN A 307 -0.37 0.51 2.02
N ASN A 308 0.12 -0.22 1.02
CA ASN A 308 -0.67 -1.25 0.34
C ASN A 308 -0.68 -2.58 1.13
N SER A 309 -0.81 -2.54 2.44
CA SER A 309 -0.85 -3.74 3.30
C SER A 309 -2.27 -4.20 3.68
N GLY A 310 -3.28 -3.70 2.99
CA GLY A 310 -4.65 -4.15 3.12
C GLY A 310 -5.25 -4.41 1.75
N GLU A 311 -5.96 -5.51 1.60
CA GLU A 311 -6.73 -5.80 0.40
C GLU A 311 -7.57 -4.59 0.01
N THR A 312 -7.21 -3.94 -1.09
CA THR A 312 -8.08 -2.94 -1.72
C THR A 312 -9.23 -3.67 -2.42
N THR A 313 -10.26 -4.01 -1.66
CA THR A 313 -11.55 -4.15 -2.31
C THR A 313 -12.10 -2.74 -2.48
N THR A 314 -11.78 -2.07 -3.57
CA THR A 314 -12.60 -0.96 -4.05
C THR A 314 -13.99 -1.55 -4.33
N PRO A 315 -15.08 -0.99 -3.79
CA PRO A 315 -16.38 -1.20 -4.40
C PRO A 315 -16.45 -0.26 -5.62
N SER A 316 -15.67 -0.53 -6.61
CA SER A 316 -16.03 -0.24 -7.98
C SER A 316 -17.17 -1.20 -8.27
N THR A 317 -18.30 -0.70 -8.71
CA THR A 317 -19.29 -1.51 -9.40
C THR A 317 -18.56 -2.08 -10.63
N TRP A 318 -17.94 -3.27 -10.45
CA TRP A 318 -17.26 -3.93 -11.56
C TRP A 318 -18.29 -4.24 -12.62
N THR A 319 -18.12 -3.68 -13.78
CA THR A 319 -18.95 -4.00 -14.94
C THR A 319 -18.06 -4.68 -15.96
N THR A 320 -18.21 -5.98 -16.09
CA THR A 320 -17.51 -6.75 -17.12
C THR A 320 -17.98 -6.32 -18.49
N LYS A 321 -17.08 -5.72 -19.28
CA LYS A 321 -17.36 -5.36 -20.69
C LYS A 321 -16.93 -6.45 -21.65
N SER A 322 -15.92 -7.22 -21.27
CA SER A 322 -15.43 -8.37 -22.05
C SER A 322 -14.74 -9.37 -21.14
N THR A 323 -14.47 -10.55 -21.65
CA THR A 323 -13.65 -11.57 -21.00
C THR A 323 -12.37 -11.78 -21.79
N GLY A 324 -11.34 -12.24 -21.11
CA GLY A 324 -10.06 -12.61 -21.68
C GLY A 324 -9.50 -13.85 -20.98
N VAL A 325 -8.32 -14.26 -21.40
CA VAL A 325 -7.59 -15.37 -20.75
C VAL A 325 -6.16 -14.97 -20.46
N CYS A 326 -5.60 -15.45 -19.37
CA CYS A 326 -4.18 -15.30 -19.12
C CYS A 326 -3.38 -16.17 -20.08
N THR A 327 -2.44 -15.58 -20.82
CA THR A 327 -1.63 -16.26 -21.84
C THR A 327 -0.32 -16.83 -21.29
N GLY A 328 0.06 -16.53 -20.06
CA GLY A 328 1.29 -16.97 -19.40
C GLY A 328 1.07 -17.72 -18.09
N ASP A 329 2.05 -18.46 -17.64
CA ASP A 329 2.06 -19.12 -16.33
C ASP A 329 2.74 -18.26 -15.25
N GLY A 330 2.18 -18.26 -14.03
CA GLY A 330 2.70 -17.50 -12.91
C GLY A 330 2.69 -15.98 -13.15
N VAL A 331 1.71 -15.48 -13.89
CA VAL A 331 1.56 -14.06 -14.20
C VAL A 331 1.00 -13.34 -12.99
N TYR A 332 1.58 -12.19 -12.64
CA TYR A 332 1.13 -11.39 -11.52
C TYR A 332 -0.13 -10.60 -11.83
N VAL A 333 -1.09 -10.67 -10.91
CA VAL A 333 -2.13 -9.65 -10.75
C VAL A 333 -1.64 -8.67 -9.71
N ARG A 334 -1.61 -7.39 -10.05
CA ARG A 334 -1.07 -6.31 -9.20
C ARG A 334 -2.19 -5.35 -8.76
N GLN A 335 -2.04 -4.75 -7.60
CA GLN A 335 -3.03 -3.79 -7.07
C GLN A 335 -3.15 -2.54 -7.92
N THR A 336 -2.05 -2.08 -8.46
CA THR A 336 -1.93 -0.91 -9.34
C THR A 336 -0.96 -1.25 -10.47
N PRO A 337 -0.95 -0.49 -11.56
CA PRO A 337 0.06 -0.62 -12.62
C PRO A 337 1.49 -0.63 -12.05
N GLY A 338 2.19 -1.76 -12.20
CA GLY A 338 3.54 -1.96 -11.63
C GLY A 338 3.60 -2.05 -10.09
N GLY A 339 2.46 -2.03 -9.40
CA GLY A 339 2.39 -2.03 -7.93
C GLY A 339 2.54 -3.42 -7.28
N ALA A 340 2.14 -3.51 -6.00
CA ALA A 340 2.23 -4.74 -5.21
C ALA A 340 1.49 -5.91 -5.85
N ILE A 341 2.04 -7.11 -5.69
CA ILE A 341 1.46 -8.35 -6.21
C ILE A 341 0.30 -8.77 -5.30
N MET A 342 -0.87 -8.98 -5.89
CA MET A 342 -2.05 -9.53 -5.21
C MET A 342 -2.09 -11.06 -5.28
N GLY A 343 -1.59 -11.62 -6.35
CA GLY A 343 -1.55 -13.05 -6.59
C GLY A 343 -0.96 -13.39 -7.95
N THR A 344 -0.86 -14.68 -8.22
CA THR A 344 -0.39 -15.20 -9.50
C THR A 344 -1.45 -16.05 -10.16
N VAL A 345 -1.50 -16.02 -11.49
CA VAL A 345 -2.41 -16.84 -12.30
C VAL A 345 -1.66 -17.66 -13.33
N SER A 346 -2.20 -18.82 -13.63
CA SER A 346 -1.67 -19.72 -14.65
C SER A 346 -2.25 -19.40 -16.02
N LYS A 347 -1.57 -19.85 -17.06
CA LYS A 347 -2.08 -19.81 -18.43
C LYS A 347 -3.46 -20.47 -18.53
N GLY A 348 -4.36 -19.83 -19.29
CA GLY A 348 -5.73 -20.27 -19.44
C GLY A 348 -6.70 -19.78 -18.36
N THR A 349 -6.22 -19.11 -17.31
CA THR A 349 -7.09 -18.51 -16.30
C THR A 349 -8.00 -17.45 -16.94
N SER A 350 -9.30 -17.56 -16.69
CA SER A 350 -10.30 -16.60 -17.18
C SER A 350 -10.15 -15.24 -16.48
N LEU A 351 -10.23 -14.18 -17.25
CA LEU A 351 -10.14 -12.80 -16.82
C LEU A 351 -11.43 -12.07 -17.18
N GLU A 352 -12.01 -11.35 -16.24
CA GLU A 352 -13.03 -10.35 -16.53
C GLU A 352 -12.33 -9.01 -16.81
N LEU A 353 -12.77 -8.28 -17.82
CA LEU A 353 -12.19 -7.00 -18.24
C LEU A 353 -13.27 -5.91 -18.24
N ASP A 354 -12.99 -4.76 -17.64
CA ASP A 354 -13.88 -3.59 -17.65
C ASP A 354 -13.56 -2.60 -18.77
N GLY A 355 -12.56 -2.92 -19.60
CA GLY A 355 -12.11 -2.09 -20.71
C GLY A 355 -11.22 -0.92 -20.29
N THR A 356 -10.82 -0.84 -19.01
CA THR A 356 -9.92 0.19 -18.51
C THR A 356 -8.48 -0.28 -18.67
N ASN A 357 -7.61 0.60 -19.20
CA ASN A 357 -6.18 0.37 -19.32
C ASN A 357 -5.42 1.56 -18.73
N SER A 358 -4.25 1.26 -18.14
CA SER A 358 -3.32 2.28 -17.66
C SER A 358 -1.94 2.01 -18.28
N GLY A 359 -1.67 2.63 -19.41
CA GLY A 359 -0.50 2.32 -20.25
C GLY A 359 -0.56 0.86 -20.71
N VAL A 360 0.49 0.10 -20.40
CA VAL A 360 0.60 -1.35 -20.73
C VAL A 360 -0.16 -2.26 -19.74
N TRP A 361 -0.88 -1.70 -18.78
CA TRP A 361 -1.58 -2.44 -17.72
C TRP A 361 -3.07 -2.49 -18.00
N VAL A 362 -3.60 -3.69 -18.10
CA VAL A 362 -5.03 -3.98 -18.29
C VAL A 362 -5.68 -4.18 -16.93
N HIS A 363 -6.80 -3.52 -16.69
CA HIS A 363 -7.58 -3.69 -15.47
C HIS A 363 -8.39 -4.98 -15.59
N VAL A 364 -8.16 -5.90 -14.67
CA VAL A 364 -8.70 -7.26 -14.70
C VAL A 364 -9.35 -7.61 -13.36
N LYS A 365 -10.37 -8.46 -13.43
CA LYS A 365 -10.88 -9.16 -12.24
C LYS A 365 -10.65 -10.66 -12.42
N VAL A 366 -10.07 -11.28 -11.41
CA VAL A 366 -9.69 -12.69 -11.41
C VAL A 366 -10.33 -13.38 -10.22
N SER A 367 -11.00 -14.51 -10.47
CA SER A 367 -11.61 -15.31 -9.40
C SER A 367 -10.54 -15.77 -8.41
N GLY A 368 -10.84 -15.60 -7.11
CA GLY A 368 -9.92 -15.97 -6.02
C GLY A 368 -8.80 -14.96 -5.74
N ILE A 369 -8.59 -13.94 -6.60
CA ILE A 369 -7.57 -12.89 -6.38
C ILE A 369 -8.24 -11.51 -6.21
N GLY A 370 -9.26 -11.20 -7.00
CA GLY A 370 -9.96 -9.92 -6.96
C GLY A 370 -9.69 -9.04 -8.19
N ILE A 371 -9.91 -7.72 -8.02
CA ILE A 371 -9.73 -6.71 -9.07
C ILE A 371 -8.33 -6.13 -8.96
N GLY A 372 -7.60 -6.08 -10.10
CA GLY A 372 -6.24 -5.57 -10.14
C GLY A 372 -5.78 -5.30 -11.57
N TYR A 373 -4.48 -5.26 -11.77
CA TYR A 373 -3.86 -4.97 -13.05
C TYR A 373 -2.95 -6.11 -13.50
N MET A 374 -3.04 -6.46 -14.78
CA MET A 374 -2.17 -7.43 -15.44
C MET A 374 -1.52 -6.76 -16.65
N HIS A 375 -0.25 -7.09 -16.91
CA HIS A 375 0.44 -6.55 -18.10
C HIS A 375 -0.24 -7.06 -19.37
N GLN A 376 -0.45 -6.18 -20.36
CA GLN A 376 -1.20 -6.47 -21.58
C GLN A 376 -0.66 -7.68 -22.37
N ASP A 377 0.64 -7.94 -22.31
CA ASP A 377 1.28 -9.08 -22.99
C ASP A 377 0.77 -10.44 -22.51
N TYR A 378 0.12 -10.46 -21.36
CA TYR A 378 -0.43 -11.66 -20.74
C TYR A 378 -1.96 -11.72 -20.76
N VAL A 379 -2.62 -10.77 -21.41
CA VAL A 379 -4.07 -10.72 -21.55
C VAL A 379 -4.44 -11.06 -22.99
N GLY A 380 -4.86 -12.28 -23.23
CA GLY A 380 -5.47 -12.73 -24.48
C GLY A 380 -6.96 -12.40 -24.50
N LYS A 381 -7.46 -11.97 -25.67
CA LYS A 381 -8.88 -11.74 -25.91
C LYS A 381 -9.49 -12.94 -26.62
#